data_2b3b6a88864bf5efd496ea0af1418c87
#
_entry.id   2b3b6a88864bf5efd496ea0af1418c87
#
_cell.length_a   1.000
_cell.length_b   1.000
_cell.length_c   1.000
_cell.angle_alpha   90.00
_cell.angle_beta   90.00
_cell.angle_gamma   90.00
#
_symmetry.space_group_name_H-M   'P 1'
#
loop_
_entity.id
_entity.type
_entity.pdbx_description
1 polymer ?
#
loop_
_entity_poly.entity_id
_entity_poly.type
_entity_poly.pdbx_seq_one_letter_code
_entity_poly.pdbx_strand_id
1 'polypeptide(L)'
;MPWAKVHDMLRKIPETLTFKRILLIMLGTAIATFGLHNIHQRVDITEGGVLGMLLLLDHWFGIPPSIATPVLDISCYLLAWRFLGSRFILLSIVSTTSMSLFFGLWDLFPPMLPDLSGMPLLAALLGGVFVGIGVGLVVRQGGSSGGDDALALVISHVTHWRLARAYLFTDLTVLGLSLTYIPVQRIAFSLVTVFVSSFLIDIVKDGVPDAMRSLLPGRRNGNDDNGNNGSDDTHQA
;
A
#
# COMPACT_ATOMS: atom_id res chain seq x y z
N MET A 1 24.28 -1.35 -20.64
CA MET A 1 23.86 -2.59 -21.32
C MET A 1 22.65 -3.16 -20.59
N PRO A 2 21.45 -3.15 -21.16
CA PRO A 2 20.21 -3.58 -20.47
C PRO A 2 20.16 -5.10 -20.22
N TRP A 3 20.78 -5.90 -21.08
CA TRP A 3 20.76 -7.36 -21.04
C TRP A 3 21.42 -7.96 -19.77
N ALA A 4 22.47 -7.35 -19.26
CA ALA A 4 23.12 -7.82 -18.02
C ALA A 4 22.21 -7.70 -16.80
N LYS A 5 21.38 -6.64 -16.72
CA LYS A 5 20.41 -6.46 -15.64
C LYS A 5 19.24 -7.46 -15.74
N VAL A 6 18.82 -7.80 -16.95
CA VAL A 6 17.77 -8.82 -17.16
C VAL A 6 18.27 -10.20 -16.78
N HIS A 7 19.51 -10.54 -17.16
CA HIS A 7 20.12 -11.83 -16.79
C HIS A 7 20.33 -11.97 -15.28
N ASP A 8 20.76 -10.90 -14.60
CA ASP A 8 20.88 -10.85 -13.13
C ASP A 8 19.50 -10.97 -12.45
N MET A 9 18.48 -10.37 -13.05
CA MET A 9 17.09 -10.49 -12.60
C MET A 9 16.62 -11.95 -12.66
N LEU A 10 16.82 -12.62 -13.80
CA LEU A 10 16.40 -14.02 -13.98
C LEU A 10 17.11 -14.96 -13.01
N ARG A 11 18.40 -14.73 -12.71
CA ARG A 11 19.18 -15.54 -11.76
C ARG A 11 18.71 -15.40 -10.32
N LYS A 12 18.11 -14.24 -9.96
CA LYS A 12 17.61 -13.97 -8.59
C LYS A 12 16.15 -14.38 -8.36
N ILE A 13 15.46 -14.91 -9.39
CA ILE A 13 14.06 -15.34 -9.28
C ILE A 13 13.85 -16.31 -8.11
N PRO A 14 14.56 -17.45 -7.98
CA PRO A 14 14.29 -18.42 -6.94
C PRO A 14 14.54 -17.89 -5.52
N GLU A 15 15.52 -16.99 -5.34
CA GLU A 15 15.81 -16.37 -4.05
C GLU A 15 14.78 -15.29 -3.67
N THR A 16 14.22 -14.63 -4.67
CA THR A 16 13.25 -13.53 -4.47
C THR A 16 11.85 -14.06 -4.27
N LEU A 17 11.42 -15.06 -5.05
CA LEU A 17 10.08 -15.64 -5.06
C LEU A 17 9.96 -16.81 -4.07
N THR A 18 10.10 -16.53 -2.79
CA THR A 18 9.84 -17.54 -1.74
C THR A 18 8.33 -17.78 -1.64
N PHE A 19 7.93 -19.05 -1.45
CA PHE A 19 6.51 -19.43 -1.32
C PHE A 19 5.75 -18.57 -0.29
N LYS A 20 6.36 -18.30 0.87
CA LYS A 20 5.77 -17.43 1.90
C LYS A 20 5.49 -16.01 1.39
N ARG A 21 6.39 -15.42 0.58
CA ARG A 21 6.21 -14.08 0.01
C ARG A 21 5.09 -14.05 -1.01
N ILE A 22 5.06 -15.03 -1.91
CA ILE A 22 3.98 -15.17 -2.90
C ILE A 22 2.65 -15.29 -2.18
N LEU A 23 2.54 -16.15 -1.17
CA LEU A 23 1.30 -16.33 -0.40
C LEU A 23 0.85 -15.04 0.29
N LEU A 24 1.78 -14.27 0.89
CA LEU A 24 1.46 -12.99 1.53
C LEU A 24 1.07 -11.92 0.52
N ILE A 25 1.69 -11.89 -0.66
CA ILE A 25 1.30 -11.00 -1.76
C ILE A 25 -0.11 -11.35 -2.24
N MET A 26 -0.39 -12.63 -2.50
CA MET A 26 -1.72 -13.09 -2.91
C MET A 26 -2.79 -12.77 -1.86
N LEU A 27 -2.49 -12.98 -0.58
CA LEU A 27 -3.40 -12.61 0.50
C LEU A 27 -3.64 -11.10 0.54
N GLY A 28 -2.59 -10.30 0.42
CA GLY A 28 -2.69 -8.84 0.40
C GLY A 28 -3.53 -8.34 -0.77
N THR A 29 -3.27 -8.83 -1.98
CA THR A 29 -4.03 -8.46 -3.19
C THR A 29 -5.48 -8.94 -3.11
N ALA A 30 -5.75 -10.13 -2.56
CA ALA A 30 -7.11 -10.62 -2.35
C ALA A 30 -7.91 -9.71 -1.40
N ILE A 31 -7.29 -9.26 -0.28
CA ILE A 31 -7.92 -8.35 0.68
C ILE A 31 -8.18 -6.98 0.05
N ALA A 32 -7.19 -6.40 -0.63
CA ALA A 32 -7.33 -5.09 -1.27
C ALA A 32 -8.43 -5.11 -2.34
N THR A 33 -8.39 -6.07 -3.26
CA THR A 33 -9.37 -6.18 -4.34
C THR A 33 -10.76 -6.51 -3.85
N PHE A 34 -10.89 -7.28 -2.76
CA PHE A 34 -12.18 -7.53 -2.12
C PHE A 34 -12.81 -6.23 -1.61
N GLY A 35 -12.04 -5.36 -0.95
CA GLY A 35 -12.50 -4.05 -0.50
C GLY A 35 -12.86 -3.13 -1.66
N LEU A 36 -12.02 -3.09 -2.70
CA LEU A 36 -12.25 -2.29 -3.90
C LEU A 36 -13.53 -2.72 -4.62
N HIS A 37 -13.73 -4.03 -4.85
CA HIS A 37 -14.92 -4.57 -5.53
C HIS A 37 -16.21 -4.34 -4.72
N ASN A 38 -16.19 -4.61 -3.42
CA ASN A 38 -17.41 -4.58 -2.60
C ASN A 38 -17.78 -3.19 -2.08
N ILE A 39 -16.83 -2.25 -1.99
CA ILE A 39 -17.05 -0.94 -1.37
C ILE A 39 -16.81 0.19 -2.37
N HIS A 40 -15.58 0.34 -2.90
CA HIS A 40 -15.22 1.51 -3.72
C HIS A 40 -16.03 1.61 -5.01
N GLN A 41 -16.17 0.49 -5.74
CA GLN A 41 -16.93 0.46 -7.00
C GLN A 41 -18.42 0.82 -6.84
N ARG A 42 -18.96 0.69 -5.61
CA ARG A 42 -20.39 0.94 -5.34
C ARG A 42 -20.70 2.34 -4.81
N VAL A 43 -19.73 3.02 -4.23
CA VAL A 43 -19.96 4.28 -3.51
C VAL A 43 -19.38 5.48 -4.26
N ASP A 44 -18.76 5.26 -5.44
CA ASP A 44 -18.10 6.30 -6.26
C ASP A 44 -17.08 7.12 -5.44
N ILE A 45 -16.41 6.49 -4.46
CA ILE A 45 -15.30 7.12 -3.75
C ILE A 45 -14.09 7.06 -4.67
N THR A 46 -13.58 8.23 -5.04
CA THR A 46 -12.39 8.36 -5.89
C THR A 46 -11.15 8.13 -5.04
N GLU A 47 -10.20 7.37 -5.55
CA GLU A 47 -8.88 7.28 -4.94
C GLU A 47 -8.01 8.46 -5.40
N GLY A 48 -6.96 8.77 -4.63
CA GLY A 48 -5.93 9.71 -5.02
C GLY A 48 -4.91 9.10 -6.00
N GLY A 49 -3.66 9.58 -5.96
CA GLY A 49 -2.52 8.98 -6.64
C GLY A 49 -2.67 8.91 -8.17
N VAL A 50 -2.18 7.81 -8.75
CA VAL A 50 -2.21 7.61 -10.21
C VAL A 50 -3.63 7.44 -10.73
N LEU A 51 -4.53 6.79 -9.99
CA LEU A 51 -5.94 6.65 -10.39
C LEU A 51 -6.65 8.00 -10.50
N GLY A 52 -6.48 8.89 -9.54
CA GLY A 52 -7.00 10.25 -9.63
C GLY A 52 -6.36 11.04 -10.79
N MET A 53 -5.06 10.82 -11.08
CA MET A 53 -4.38 11.42 -12.23
C MET A 53 -4.98 10.95 -13.56
N LEU A 54 -5.42 9.69 -13.68
CA LEU A 54 -6.10 9.19 -14.87
C LEU A 54 -7.40 9.95 -15.15
N LEU A 55 -8.20 10.19 -14.11
CA LEU A 55 -9.44 10.95 -14.23
C LEU A 55 -9.18 12.42 -14.59
N LEU A 56 -8.10 13.01 -14.06
CA LEU A 56 -7.67 14.36 -14.44
C LEU A 56 -7.29 14.45 -15.92
N LEU A 57 -6.51 13.49 -16.43
CA LEU A 57 -6.09 13.46 -17.83
C LEU A 57 -7.26 13.26 -18.77
N ASP A 58 -8.24 12.43 -18.39
CA ASP A 58 -9.47 12.26 -19.15
C ASP A 58 -10.29 13.55 -19.15
N HIS A 59 -10.50 14.16 -18.00
CA HIS A 59 -11.31 15.37 -17.87
C HIS A 59 -10.69 16.59 -18.56
N TRP A 60 -9.39 16.84 -18.43
CA TRP A 60 -8.75 18.06 -18.95
C TRP A 60 -8.25 17.92 -20.37
N PHE A 61 -7.79 16.73 -20.76
CA PHE A 61 -7.15 16.50 -22.05
C PHE A 61 -7.90 15.53 -22.96
N GLY A 62 -8.98 14.90 -22.46
CA GLY A 62 -9.73 13.88 -23.20
C GLY A 62 -8.92 12.61 -23.48
N ILE A 63 -7.89 12.34 -22.66
CA ILE A 63 -7.07 11.15 -22.79
C ILE A 63 -7.75 10.00 -22.02
N PRO A 64 -8.30 8.99 -22.74
CA PRO A 64 -9.03 7.94 -22.07
C PRO A 64 -8.15 7.13 -21.12
N PRO A 65 -8.68 6.68 -19.95
CA PRO A 65 -7.94 5.88 -18.98
C PRO A 65 -7.29 4.63 -19.58
N SER A 66 -7.88 4.03 -20.60
CA SER A 66 -7.32 2.87 -21.28
C SER A 66 -5.94 3.12 -21.93
N ILE A 67 -5.65 4.36 -22.32
CA ILE A 67 -4.34 4.78 -22.85
C ILE A 67 -3.46 5.32 -21.73
N ALA A 68 -4.02 6.16 -20.85
CA ALA A 68 -3.26 6.82 -19.80
C ALA A 68 -2.73 5.82 -18.74
N THR A 69 -3.51 4.78 -18.36
CA THR A 69 -3.11 3.79 -17.35
C THR A 69 -1.80 3.09 -17.71
N PRO A 70 -1.67 2.40 -18.87
CA PRO A 70 -0.42 1.70 -19.17
C PRO A 70 0.77 2.66 -19.29
N VAL A 71 0.55 3.89 -19.77
CA VAL A 71 1.64 4.88 -19.90
C VAL A 71 2.13 5.33 -18.51
N LEU A 72 1.23 5.66 -17.60
CA LEU A 72 1.58 6.09 -16.25
C LEU A 72 2.19 4.93 -15.45
N ASP A 73 1.59 3.74 -15.49
CA ASP A 73 2.09 2.58 -14.76
C ASP A 73 3.48 2.17 -15.24
N ILE A 74 3.69 2.07 -16.57
CA ILE A 74 5.00 1.75 -17.13
C ILE A 74 6.03 2.81 -16.71
N SER A 75 5.67 4.09 -16.74
CA SER A 75 6.55 5.19 -16.33
C SER A 75 6.93 5.08 -14.84
N CYS A 76 5.95 4.81 -13.96
CA CYS A 76 6.18 4.60 -12.53
C CYS A 76 7.06 3.37 -12.28
N TYR A 77 6.81 2.25 -12.97
CA TYR A 77 7.62 1.03 -12.82
C TYR A 77 9.03 1.18 -13.39
N LEU A 78 9.23 1.90 -14.50
CA LEU A 78 10.57 2.21 -15.00
C LEU A 78 11.35 3.07 -14.02
N LEU A 79 10.68 4.07 -13.42
CA LEU A 79 11.27 4.90 -12.37
C LEU A 79 11.62 4.04 -11.14
N ALA A 80 10.69 3.20 -10.70
CA ALA A 80 10.89 2.29 -9.59
C ALA A 80 12.03 1.29 -9.84
N TRP A 81 12.15 0.77 -11.06
CA TRP A 81 13.28 -0.09 -11.44
C TRP A 81 14.62 0.62 -11.25
N ARG A 82 14.68 1.89 -11.59
CA ARG A 82 15.91 2.69 -11.46
C ARG A 82 16.35 2.85 -10.00
N PHE A 83 15.41 3.03 -9.06
CA PHE A 83 15.67 3.34 -7.66
C PHE A 83 15.56 2.13 -6.73
N LEU A 84 14.59 1.24 -6.94
CA LEU A 84 14.28 0.10 -6.05
C LEU A 84 14.83 -1.23 -6.58
N GLY A 85 15.24 -1.27 -7.85
CA GLY A 85 15.93 -2.41 -8.44
C GLY A 85 15.03 -3.53 -8.95
N SER A 86 15.67 -4.59 -9.50
CA SER A 86 15.00 -5.67 -10.23
C SER A 86 14.13 -6.56 -9.34
N ARG A 87 14.52 -6.74 -8.06
CA ARG A 87 13.76 -7.55 -7.12
C ARG A 87 12.38 -6.96 -6.85
N PHE A 88 12.30 -5.63 -6.73
CA PHE A 88 11.04 -4.92 -6.58
C PHE A 88 10.12 -5.21 -7.78
N ILE A 89 10.62 -5.10 -9.01
CA ILE A 89 9.83 -5.33 -10.22
C ILE A 89 9.29 -6.77 -10.29
N LEU A 90 10.11 -7.78 -9.92
CA LEU A 90 9.66 -9.18 -9.92
C LEU A 90 8.47 -9.40 -8.97
N LEU A 91 8.55 -8.84 -7.76
CA LEU A 91 7.48 -8.96 -6.77
C LEU A 91 6.24 -8.17 -7.18
N SER A 92 6.43 -7.02 -7.82
CA SER A 92 5.34 -6.21 -8.35
C SER A 92 4.61 -6.89 -9.52
N ILE A 93 5.31 -7.59 -10.40
CA ILE A 93 4.68 -8.41 -11.45
C ILE A 93 3.79 -9.48 -10.83
N VAL A 94 4.27 -10.20 -9.80
CA VAL A 94 3.46 -11.20 -9.09
C VAL A 94 2.24 -10.53 -8.45
N SER A 95 2.41 -9.38 -7.82
CA SER A 95 1.32 -8.65 -7.16
C SER A 95 0.26 -8.18 -8.16
N THR A 96 0.68 -7.48 -9.23
CA THR A 96 -0.23 -6.95 -10.25
C THR A 96 -1.00 -8.06 -10.95
N THR A 97 -0.31 -9.18 -11.26
CA THR A 97 -0.97 -10.37 -11.85
C THR A 97 -1.98 -10.97 -10.87
N SER A 98 -1.61 -11.11 -9.59
CA SER A 98 -2.52 -11.62 -8.56
C SER A 98 -3.71 -10.69 -8.36
N MET A 99 -3.49 -9.37 -8.39
CA MET A 99 -4.55 -8.36 -8.25
C MET A 99 -5.56 -8.46 -9.39
N SER A 100 -5.09 -8.57 -10.64
CA SER A 100 -5.96 -8.76 -11.82
C SER A 100 -6.75 -10.07 -11.73
N LEU A 101 -6.10 -11.15 -11.27
CA LEU A 101 -6.75 -12.45 -11.09
C LEU A 101 -7.87 -12.40 -10.05
N PHE A 102 -7.61 -11.76 -8.89
CA PHE A 102 -8.62 -11.63 -7.84
C PHE A 102 -9.74 -10.67 -8.23
N PHE A 103 -9.47 -9.58 -8.95
CA PHE A 103 -10.55 -8.76 -9.50
C PHE A 103 -11.46 -9.59 -10.41
N GLY A 104 -10.89 -10.30 -11.38
CA GLY A 104 -11.67 -11.18 -12.24
C GLY A 104 -12.43 -12.29 -11.48
N LEU A 105 -11.87 -12.76 -10.35
CA LEU A 105 -12.56 -13.73 -9.49
C LEU A 105 -13.76 -13.10 -8.78
N TRP A 106 -13.58 -11.90 -8.19
CA TRP A 106 -14.67 -11.21 -7.49
C TRP A 106 -15.80 -10.79 -8.44
N ASP A 107 -15.48 -10.42 -9.68
CA ASP A 107 -16.50 -10.06 -10.70
C ASP A 107 -17.44 -11.22 -11.06
N LEU A 108 -17.07 -12.48 -10.74
CA LEU A 108 -17.95 -13.65 -10.91
C LEU A 108 -19.04 -13.74 -9.83
N PHE A 109 -18.90 -13.00 -8.73
CA PHE A 109 -19.82 -13.04 -7.60
C PHE A 109 -20.55 -11.70 -7.45
N PRO A 110 -21.84 -11.73 -7.05
CA PRO A 110 -22.49 -10.50 -6.65
C PRO A 110 -21.78 -9.89 -5.42
N PRO A 111 -21.89 -8.58 -5.21
CA PRO A 111 -21.31 -7.94 -4.03
C PRO A 111 -21.71 -8.65 -2.74
N MET A 112 -20.72 -9.01 -1.92
CA MET A 112 -20.90 -9.82 -0.71
C MET A 112 -21.12 -8.97 0.55
N LEU A 113 -20.77 -7.66 0.48
CA LEU A 113 -20.98 -6.74 1.58
C LEU A 113 -22.31 -5.97 1.41
N PRO A 114 -22.95 -5.57 2.51
CA PRO A 114 -24.13 -4.69 2.46
C PRO A 114 -23.86 -3.44 1.65
N ASP A 115 -24.91 -2.85 1.07
CA ASP A 115 -24.80 -1.57 0.36
C ASP A 115 -24.50 -0.44 1.34
N LEU A 116 -23.33 0.16 1.20
CA LEU A 116 -22.86 1.28 2.01
C LEU A 116 -23.05 2.64 1.32
N SER A 117 -23.77 2.71 0.19
CA SER A 117 -24.00 3.96 -0.53
C SER A 117 -24.72 5.01 0.31
N GLY A 118 -25.57 4.58 1.26
CA GLY A 118 -26.21 5.45 2.24
C GLY A 118 -25.31 5.89 3.40
N MET A 119 -24.09 5.34 3.54
CA MET A 119 -23.17 5.62 4.63
C MET A 119 -21.73 5.85 4.10
N PRO A 120 -21.50 6.91 3.32
CA PRO A 120 -20.23 7.09 2.60
C PRO A 120 -19.01 7.22 3.53
N LEU A 121 -19.18 7.74 4.74
CA LEU A 121 -18.10 7.80 5.72
C LEU A 121 -17.68 6.39 6.19
N LEU A 122 -18.65 5.51 6.44
CA LEU A 122 -18.37 4.12 6.82
C LEU A 122 -17.71 3.36 5.67
N ALA A 123 -18.19 3.59 4.45
CA ALA A 123 -17.59 3.04 3.23
C ALA A 123 -16.12 3.49 3.07
N ALA A 124 -15.84 4.80 3.27
CA ALA A 124 -14.50 5.36 3.21
C ALA A 124 -13.56 4.74 4.26
N LEU A 125 -14.03 4.57 5.49
CA LEU A 125 -13.25 3.95 6.57
C LEU A 125 -12.96 2.48 6.28
N LEU A 126 -13.98 1.69 5.96
CA LEU A 126 -13.81 0.26 5.66
C LEU A 126 -12.99 0.04 4.39
N GLY A 127 -13.26 0.79 3.34
CA GLY A 127 -12.48 0.75 2.11
C GLY A 127 -11.00 1.04 2.37
N GLY A 128 -10.71 2.11 3.11
CA GLY A 128 -9.35 2.45 3.52
C GLY A 128 -8.67 1.36 4.35
N VAL A 129 -9.42 0.65 5.20
CA VAL A 129 -8.89 -0.48 5.98
C VAL A 129 -8.53 -1.65 5.07
N PHE A 130 -9.40 -2.05 4.15
CA PHE A 130 -9.13 -3.16 3.22
C PHE A 130 -7.92 -2.85 2.32
N VAL A 131 -7.89 -1.66 1.72
CA VAL A 131 -6.79 -1.21 0.88
C VAL A 131 -5.50 -1.11 1.70
N GLY A 132 -5.56 -0.45 2.86
CA GLY A 132 -4.38 -0.24 3.72
C GLY A 132 -3.73 -1.54 4.20
N ILE A 133 -4.51 -2.52 4.63
CA ILE A 133 -4.00 -3.83 5.04
C ILE A 133 -3.48 -4.60 3.82
N GLY A 134 -4.28 -4.65 2.75
CA GLY A 134 -3.95 -5.42 1.56
C GLY A 134 -2.69 -4.94 0.86
N VAL A 135 -2.63 -3.65 0.53
CA VAL A 135 -1.45 -3.01 -0.08
C VAL A 135 -0.26 -3.05 0.88
N GLY A 136 -0.49 -2.79 2.17
CA GLY A 136 0.56 -2.87 3.19
C GLY A 136 1.25 -4.24 3.25
N LEU A 137 0.51 -5.34 3.11
CA LEU A 137 1.08 -6.69 3.04
C LEU A 137 1.95 -6.87 1.79
N VAL A 138 1.52 -6.38 0.63
CA VAL A 138 2.30 -6.42 -0.61
C VAL A 138 3.60 -5.64 -0.47
N VAL A 139 3.50 -4.39 -0.02
CA VAL A 139 4.64 -3.48 0.16
C VAL A 139 5.64 -4.03 1.19
N ARG A 140 5.16 -4.69 2.24
CA ARG A 140 6.00 -5.38 3.22
C ARG A 140 6.85 -6.48 2.60
N GLN A 141 6.38 -7.14 1.54
CA GLN A 141 7.18 -8.12 0.80
C GLN A 141 8.19 -7.48 -0.16
N GLY A 142 8.10 -6.19 -0.38
CA GLY A 142 8.97 -5.40 -1.25
C GLY A 142 8.48 -5.30 -2.69
N GLY A 143 7.18 -5.48 -2.92
CA GLY A 143 6.50 -5.23 -4.20
C GLY A 143 5.57 -4.03 -4.14
N SER A 144 4.83 -3.78 -5.20
CA SER A 144 3.73 -2.82 -5.28
C SER A 144 2.52 -3.43 -5.98
N SER A 145 1.34 -2.88 -5.70
CA SER A 145 0.08 -3.34 -6.30
C SER A 145 -0.28 -2.58 -7.58
N GLY A 146 0.29 -1.40 -7.78
CA GLY A 146 0.05 -0.52 -8.92
C GLY A 146 1.17 0.51 -9.12
N GLY A 147 1.00 1.37 -10.12
CA GLY A 147 1.96 2.44 -10.43
C GLY A 147 2.03 3.51 -9.34
N ASP A 148 0.91 3.80 -8.67
CA ASP A 148 0.78 4.71 -7.54
C ASP A 148 1.62 4.26 -6.34
N ASP A 149 1.52 2.99 -5.96
CA ASP A 149 2.35 2.40 -4.93
C ASP A 149 3.84 2.49 -5.28
N ALA A 150 4.18 2.18 -6.55
CA ALA A 150 5.55 2.26 -7.03
C ALA A 150 6.08 3.69 -6.95
N LEU A 151 5.27 4.70 -7.30
CA LEU A 151 5.63 6.11 -7.19
C LEU A 151 5.83 6.54 -5.73
N ALA A 152 4.90 6.19 -4.83
CA ALA A 152 5.00 6.50 -3.40
C ALA A 152 6.25 5.87 -2.78
N LEU A 153 6.59 4.62 -3.15
CA LEU A 153 7.80 3.95 -2.70
C LEU A 153 9.08 4.62 -3.21
N VAL A 154 9.10 5.09 -4.46
CA VAL A 154 10.24 5.85 -5.01
C VAL A 154 10.40 7.18 -4.27
N ILE A 155 9.30 7.92 -4.05
CA ILE A 155 9.34 9.17 -3.30
C ILE A 155 9.85 8.92 -1.88
N SER A 156 9.32 7.92 -1.17
CA SER A 156 9.78 7.53 0.16
C SER A 156 11.28 7.19 0.18
N HIS A 157 11.75 6.45 -0.83
CA HIS A 157 13.17 6.07 -0.95
C HIS A 157 14.10 7.27 -1.18
N VAL A 158 13.70 8.20 -2.07
CA VAL A 158 14.53 9.36 -2.45
C VAL A 158 14.50 10.44 -1.39
N THR A 159 13.35 10.69 -0.76
CA THR A 159 13.18 11.75 0.25
C THR A 159 13.47 11.29 1.66
N HIS A 160 13.63 9.98 1.89
CA HIS A 160 13.70 9.36 3.21
C HIS A 160 12.48 9.65 4.10
N TRP A 161 11.34 9.97 3.49
CA TRP A 161 10.08 10.13 4.20
C TRP A 161 9.51 8.77 4.59
N ARG A 162 8.71 8.77 5.66
CA ARG A 162 7.86 7.61 5.96
C ARG A 162 6.91 7.38 4.80
N LEU A 163 6.62 6.12 4.52
CA LEU A 163 5.81 5.74 3.37
C LEU A 163 4.42 6.38 3.39
N ALA A 164 3.78 6.45 4.56
CA ALA A 164 2.50 7.15 4.72
C ALA A 164 2.54 8.61 4.25
N ARG A 165 3.66 9.32 4.49
CA ARG A 165 3.81 10.71 4.01
C ARG A 165 3.94 10.78 2.50
N ALA A 166 4.61 9.80 1.88
CA ALA A 166 4.75 9.76 0.44
C ALA A 166 3.40 9.51 -0.25
N TYR A 167 2.61 8.57 0.27
CA TYR A 167 1.23 8.36 -0.20
C TYR A 167 0.36 9.59 -0.02
N LEU A 168 0.33 10.15 1.19
CA LEU A 168 -0.45 11.37 1.44
C LEU A 168 -0.05 12.52 0.52
N PHE A 169 1.24 12.68 0.22
CA PHE A 169 1.70 13.73 -0.68
C PHE A 169 1.18 13.54 -2.10
N THR A 170 1.29 12.32 -2.66
CA THR A 170 0.80 12.01 -4.02
C THR A 170 -0.71 12.15 -4.10
N ASP A 171 -1.42 11.56 -3.14
CA ASP A 171 -2.88 11.53 -3.13
C ASP A 171 -3.49 12.92 -2.90
N LEU A 172 -2.99 13.68 -1.92
CA LEU A 172 -3.46 15.03 -1.66
C LEU A 172 -3.19 15.99 -2.81
N THR A 173 -2.06 15.84 -3.51
CA THR A 173 -1.75 16.64 -4.69
C THR A 173 -2.80 16.40 -5.78
N VAL A 174 -3.10 15.14 -6.07
CA VAL A 174 -4.06 14.78 -7.11
C VAL A 174 -5.48 15.11 -6.69
N LEU A 175 -5.89 14.81 -5.45
CA LEU A 175 -7.22 15.19 -4.93
C LEU A 175 -7.42 16.70 -4.92
N GLY A 176 -6.36 17.46 -4.59
CA GLY A 176 -6.41 18.93 -4.67
C GLY A 176 -6.65 19.45 -6.08
N LEU A 177 -6.02 18.85 -7.08
CA LEU A 177 -6.28 19.16 -8.49
C LEU A 177 -7.68 18.72 -8.93
N SER A 178 -8.18 17.61 -8.39
CA SER A 178 -9.51 17.07 -8.69
C SER A 178 -10.67 17.93 -8.15
N LEU A 179 -10.40 18.87 -7.23
CA LEU A 179 -11.38 19.86 -6.78
C LEU A 179 -11.95 20.72 -7.91
N THR A 180 -11.29 20.77 -9.05
CA THR A 180 -11.74 21.54 -10.21
C THR A 180 -12.97 20.94 -10.90
N TYR A 181 -13.21 19.62 -10.72
CA TYR A 181 -14.29 18.91 -11.41
C TYR A 181 -15.07 17.93 -10.52
N ILE A 182 -14.52 17.54 -9.36
CA ILE A 182 -15.19 16.64 -8.41
C ILE A 182 -15.80 17.46 -7.26
N PRO A 183 -17.05 17.19 -6.85
CA PRO A 183 -17.67 17.84 -5.70
C PRO A 183 -16.88 17.65 -4.41
N VAL A 184 -16.71 18.72 -3.62
CA VAL A 184 -15.95 18.73 -2.36
C VAL A 184 -16.37 17.61 -1.40
N GLN A 185 -17.66 17.27 -1.38
CA GLN A 185 -18.19 16.20 -0.55
C GLN A 185 -17.57 14.84 -0.86
N ARG A 186 -17.41 14.47 -2.15
CA ARG A 186 -16.78 13.22 -2.57
C ARG A 186 -15.30 13.21 -2.21
N ILE A 187 -14.61 14.33 -2.43
CA ILE A 187 -13.21 14.49 -2.06
C ILE A 187 -13.00 14.34 -0.55
N ALA A 188 -13.91 14.84 0.28
CA ALA A 188 -13.83 14.68 1.73
C ALA A 188 -13.84 13.20 2.15
N PHE A 189 -14.67 12.36 1.53
CA PHE A 189 -14.68 10.91 1.79
C PHE A 189 -13.43 10.21 1.24
N SER A 190 -12.97 10.61 0.05
CA SER A 190 -11.71 10.13 -0.51
C SER A 190 -10.52 10.45 0.39
N LEU A 191 -10.48 11.64 0.99
CA LEU A 191 -9.46 12.00 1.98
C LEU A 191 -9.47 11.06 3.20
N VAL A 192 -10.65 10.71 3.71
CA VAL A 192 -10.75 9.74 4.82
C VAL A 192 -10.14 8.40 4.42
N THR A 193 -10.51 7.88 3.23
CA THR A 193 -9.95 6.64 2.70
C THR A 193 -8.43 6.70 2.61
N VAL A 194 -7.89 7.77 2.00
CA VAL A 194 -6.45 7.99 1.80
C VAL A 194 -5.70 8.08 3.14
N PHE A 195 -6.23 8.81 4.12
CA PHE A 195 -5.60 8.88 5.44
C PHE A 195 -5.57 7.53 6.13
N VAL A 196 -6.68 6.78 6.12
CA VAL A 196 -6.77 5.47 6.76
C VAL A 196 -5.86 4.47 6.06
N SER A 197 -5.90 4.38 4.73
CA SER A 197 -5.08 3.43 3.96
C SER A 197 -3.60 3.72 4.10
N SER A 198 -3.16 4.98 3.90
CA SER A 198 -1.75 5.37 4.01
C SER A 198 -1.17 5.07 5.40
N PHE A 199 -1.94 5.34 6.46
CA PHE A 199 -1.53 5.05 7.82
C PHE A 199 -1.41 3.55 8.08
N LEU A 200 -2.38 2.76 7.61
CA LEU A 200 -2.36 1.30 7.75
C LEU A 200 -1.26 0.64 6.91
N ILE A 201 -0.99 1.13 5.71
CA ILE A 201 0.14 0.66 4.88
C ILE A 201 1.46 0.81 5.66
N ASP A 202 1.68 1.96 6.29
CA ASP A 202 2.88 2.25 7.07
C ASP A 202 3.01 1.29 8.29
N ILE A 203 1.92 1.09 9.02
CA ILE A 203 1.87 0.16 10.17
C ILE A 203 2.12 -1.28 9.75
N VAL A 204 1.46 -1.74 8.69
CA VAL A 204 1.58 -3.12 8.22
C VAL A 204 2.98 -3.38 7.66
N LYS A 205 3.58 -2.40 6.99
CA LYS A 205 4.93 -2.48 6.45
C LYS A 205 5.99 -2.51 7.55
N ASP A 206 6.02 -1.47 8.41
CA ASP A 206 7.13 -1.21 9.33
C ASP A 206 6.79 -1.54 10.81
N GLY A 207 5.54 -1.87 11.10
CA GLY A 207 5.03 -2.09 12.45
C GLY A 207 4.52 -0.80 13.11
N VAL A 208 3.92 -0.96 14.29
CA VAL A 208 3.34 0.17 15.05
C VAL A 208 4.43 1.15 15.44
N PRO A 209 4.30 2.45 15.13
CA PRO A 209 5.24 3.48 15.54
C PRO A 209 5.44 3.51 17.06
N ASP A 210 6.67 3.74 17.52
CA ASP A 210 6.99 3.76 18.95
C ASP A 210 6.18 4.80 19.73
N ALA A 211 5.85 5.92 19.09
CA ALA A 211 4.96 6.95 19.67
C ALA A 211 3.54 6.41 19.97
N MET A 212 3.06 5.44 19.22
CA MET A 212 1.75 4.82 19.45
C MET A 212 1.85 3.60 20.36
N ARG A 213 3.01 2.94 20.40
CA ARG A 213 3.30 1.83 21.30
C ARG A 213 3.22 2.25 22.76
N SER A 214 3.61 3.48 23.07
CA SER A 214 3.54 4.06 24.41
C SER A 214 2.10 4.35 24.87
N LEU A 215 1.14 4.45 23.95
CA LEU A 215 -0.27 4.70 24.23
C LEU A 215 -1.09 3.41 24.41
N LEU A 216 -0.52 2.24 24.08
CA LEU A 216 -1.18 0.94 24.27
C LEU A 216 -0.97 0.47 25.70
N PRO A 217 -2.03 0.35 26.55
CA PRO A 217 -1.90 -0.15 27.90
C PRO A 217 -1.57 -1.64 27.86
N GLY A 218 -0.39 -2.02 28.35
CA GLY A 218 -0.07 -3.38 28.74
C GLY A 218 0.89 -4.17 27.87
N ARG A 219 2.17 -3.84 28.01
CA ARG A 219 3.22 -4.85 28.04
C ARG A 219 4.36 -4.31 28.91
N ARG A 220 4.23 -4.47 30.24
CA ARG A 220 5.36 -4.36 31.16
C ARG A 220 6.42 -5.33 30.66
N ASN A 221 7.59 -4.82 30.32
CA ASN A 221 8.79 -5.62 30.14
C ASN A 221 9.05 -6.37 31.44
N GLY A 222 8.78 -7.67 31.44
CA GLY A 222 9.24 -8.58 32.50
C GLY A 222 10.73 -8.87 32.30
N ASN A 223 11.58 -7.90 32.61
CA ASN A 223 13.05 -8.12 32.61
C ASN A 223 13.76 -7.23 33.64
N ASP A 224 13.08 -6.82 34.70
CA ASP A 224 13.74 -6.11 35.82
C ASP A 224 13.64 -6.92 37.12
N ASP A 225 13.87 -8.24 37.07
CA ASP A 225 14.07 -9.05 38.28
C ASP A 225 15.15 -10.10 37.97
N ASN A 226 16.38 -9.66 37.85
CA ASN A 226 17.50 -10.54 38.20
C ASN A 226 18.77 -9.71 38.40
N GLY A 227 19.09 -9.40 39.60
CA GLY A 227 20.38 -8.80 39.86
C GLY A 227 20.49 -8.07 41.17
N ASN A 228 20.11 -8.67 42.26
CA ASN A 228 20.76 -8.34 43.54
C ASN A 228 20.59 -9.52 44.52
N ASN A 229 21.54 -10.43 44.50
CA ASN A 229 21.87 -11.21 45.69
C ASN A 229 23.36 -11.08 45.89
N GLY A 230 23.65 -10.17 46.80
CA GLY A 230 24.92 -10.10 47.42
C GLY A 230 25.19 -11.38 48.22
N SER A 231 26.42 -11.76 48.27
CA SER A 231 26.99 -12.54 49.36
C SER A 231 28.32 -11.89 49.71
N ASP A 232 28.20 -11.07 50.76
CA ASP A 232 29.25 -11.08 51.80
C ASP A 232 29.61 -12.53 52.12
N ASP A 233 30.85 -12.82 52.19
CA ASP A 233 31.43 -13.60 53.26
C ASP A 233 32.94 -13.43 53.30
N THR A 234 33.33 -12.66 54.25
CA THR A 234 34.51 -12.73 55.10
C THR A 234 35.07 -14.15 55.34
N HIS A 235 36.35 -14.30 55.38
CA HIS A 235 37.25 -14.85 56.43
C HIS A 235 38.58 -15.33 55.81
N GLN A 236 39.66 -14.61 56.23
CA GLN A 236 40.64 -15.10 57.19
C GLN A 236 41.41 -16.39 56.77
N ALA A 237 42.63 -16.21 56.39
CA ALA A 237 43.87 -16.64 57.06
C ALA A 237 45.07 -16.34 56.18
#